data_390bb3ac2c191fc91be920caf5faa298
#
_entry.id   390bb3ac2c191fc91be920caf5faa298
#
_cell.length_a   1.000
_cell.length_b   1.000
_cell.length_c   1.000
_cell.angle_alpha   90.00
_cell.angle_beta   90.00
_cell.angle_gamma   90.00
#
_symmetry.space_group_name_H-M   'P 1'
#
loop_
_entity.id
_entity.type
_entity.pdbx_description
1 polymer ?
#
loop_
_entity_poly.entity_id
_entity_poly.type
_entity_poly.pdbx_seq_one_letter_code
_entity_poly.pdbx_strand_id
1 'polypeptide(L)'
;VGFGKKYPEFWLNAREGLAAQPKTTGAHICLRAPSQESVRAFHAAALAQGGKTAGDPGPRQAAFTTYIGAFIFDLDGNKIEAVYFPKKIGETAEFAGAAKLP
;
A
#
# COMPACT_ATOMS: atom_id res chain seq x y z
N VAL A 1 -17.90 5.67 0.14
CA VAL A 1 -17.09 6.22 1.24
C VAL A 1 -15.81 6.80 0.67
N GLY A 2 -15.52 8.04 1.04
CA GLY A 2 -14.32 8.73 0.58
C GLY A 2 -13.32 8.94 1.70
N PHE A 3 -12.04 8.89 1.36
CA PHE A 3 -10.92 9.05 2.27
C PHE A 3 -9.98 10.12 1.75
N GLY A 4 -9.47 10.97 2.61
CA GLY A 4 -8.54 12.02 2.25
C GLY A 4 -8.25 12.93 3.43
N LYS A 5 -7.33 13.87 3.24
CA LYS A 5 -6.94 14.80 4.31
C LYS A 5 -7.92 15.98 4.44
N LYS A 6 -8.09 16.75 3.37
CA LYS A 6 -9.00 17.91 3.35
C LYS A 6 -10.30 17.59 2.64
N TYR A 7 -10.22 16.81 1.58
CA TYR A 7 -11.36 16.36 0.81
C TYR A 7 -11.07 14.95 0.32
N PRO A 8 -12.10 14.21 -0.10
CA PRO A 8 -11.89 12.82 -0.52
C PRO A 8 -10.96 12.72 -1.73
N GLU A 9 -9.97 11.87 -1.59
CA GLU A 9 -8.99 11.60 -2.63
C GLU A 9 -9.03 10.15 -3.09
N PHE A 10 -9.54 9.27 -2.23
CA PHE A 10 -9.66 7.84 -2.50
C PHE A 10 -11.08 7.40 -2.15
N TRP A 11 -11.74 6.71 -3.08
CA TRP A 11 -13.14 6.34 -2.94
C TRP A 11 -13.36 4.85 -2.98
N LEU A 12 -14.21 4.36 -2.10
CA LEU A 12 -14.76 3.02 -2.15
C LEU A 12 -16.23 3.12 -2.53
N ASN A 13 -16.60 2.51 -3.64
CA ASN A 13 -17.97 2.54 -4.15
C ASN A 13 -18.54 1.13 -4.13
N ALA A 14 -19.70 0.97 -3.47
CA ALA A 14 -20.42 -0.29 -3.49
C ALA A 14 -21.24 -0.37 -4.77
N ARG A 15 -21.14 -1.50 -5.47
CA ARG A 15 -21.93 -1.78 -6.68
C ARG A 15 -22.37 -3.24 -6.63
N GLU A 16 -23.65 -3.44 -6.89
CA GLU A 16 -24.19 -4.79 -6.96
C GLU A 16 -23.71 -5.50 -8.22
N GLY A 17 -23.54 -6.80 -8.13
CA GLY A 17 -23.25 -7.64 -9.28
C GLY A 17 -21.79 -7.67 -9.72
N LEU A 18 -20.90 -6.98 -9.01
CA LEU A 18 -19.47 -7.05 -9.32
C LEU A 18 -18.86 -8.31 -8.73
N ALA A 19 -18.08 -9.01 -9.52
CA ALA A 19 -17.31 -10.16 -9.05
C ALA A 19 -16.08 -9.70 -8.28
N ALA A 20 -15.63 -10.53 -7.31
CA ALA A 20 -14.38 -10.30 -6.61
C ALA A 20 -13.21 -10.34 -7.60
N GLN A 21 -12.16 -9.57 -7.31
CA GLN A 21 -10.96 -9.54 -8.14
C GLN A 21 -10.17 -10.84 -8.03
N PRO A 22 -9.72 -11.41 -9.13
CA PRO A 22 -8.78 -12.53 -9.06
C PRO A 22 -7.47 -12.09 -8.42
N LYS A 23 -6.93 -12.92 -7.53
CA LYS A 23 -5.68 -12.59 -6.80
C LYS A 23 -4.45 -12.49 -7.69
N THR A 24 -4.53 -13.00 -8.90
CA THR A 24 -3.39 -13.11 -9.81
C THR A 24 -3.30 -12.00 -10.85
N THR A 25 -4.12 -10.96 -10.74
CA THR A 25 -4.08 -9.86 -11.73
C THR A 25 -2.78 -9.07 -11.70
N GLY A 26 -2.11 -9.03 -10.55
CA GLY A 26 -0.92 -8.20 -10.36
C GLY A 26 -1.22 -6.73 -10.08
N ALA A 27 -2.46 -6.30 -10.26
CA ALA A 27 -2.84 -4.93 -9.94
C ALA A 27 -2.92 -4.74 -8.42
N HIS A 28 -2.47 -3.61 -7.94
CA HIS A 28 -2.65 -3.25 -6.54
C HIS A 28 -2.63 -1.75 -6.34
N ILE A 29 -3.18 -1.31 -5.20
CA ILE A 29 -3.20 0.09 -4.80
C ILE A 29 -2.17 0.25 -3.70
N CYS A 30 -1.32 1.26 -3.81
CA CYS A 30 -0.30 1.56 -2.81
C CYS A 30 -0.66 2.87 -2.10
N LEU A 31 -0.77 2.81 -0.78
CA LEU A 31 -1.08 3.94 0.07
C LEU A 31 0.16 4.29 0.90
N ARG A 32 0.47 5.57 0.98
CA ARG A 32 1.60 6.04 1.76
C ARG A 32 1.22 6.21 3.22
N ALA A 33 1.97 5.59 4.10
CA ALA A 33 1.78 5.66 5.54
C ALA A 33 2.75 6.67 6.16
N PRO A 34 2.36 7.37 7.23
CA PRO A 34 3.24 8.36 7.87
C PRO A 34 4.35 7.76 8.72
N SER A 35 4.27 6.49 9.08
CA SER A 35 5.26 5.84 9.95
C SER A 35 5.25 4.33 9.71
N GLN A 36 6.31 3.64 10.18
CA GLN A 36 6.29 2.18 10.09
C GLN A 36 5.28 1.56 11.06
N GLU A 37 4.95 2.22 12.16
CA GLU A 37 3.87 1.78 13.05
C GLU A 37 2.54 1.80 12.33
N SER A 38 2.30 2.80 11.49
CA SER A 38 1.08 2.88 10.67
C SER A 38 0.99 1.74 9.66
N VAL A 39 2.11 1.32 9.09
CA VAL A 39 2.14 0.16 8.17
C VAL A 39 1.73 -1.10 8.92
N ARG A 40 2.27 -1.33 10.11
CA ARG A 40 1.91 -2.47 10.94
C ARG A 40 0.45 -2.43 11.38
N ALA A 41 -0.02 -1.24 11.79
CA ALA A 41 -1.40 -1.06 12.21
C ALA A 41 -2.38 -1.31 11.06
N PHE A 42 -2.06 -0.86 9.85
CA PHE A 42 -2.84 -1.14 8.66
C PHE A 42 -3.01 -2.64 8.44
N HIS A 43 -1.91 -3.37 8.48
CA HIS A 43 -1.93 -4.82 8.25
C HIS A 43 -2.76 -5.53 9.32
N ALA A 44 -2.52 -5.22 10.58
CA ALA A 44 -3.24 -5.83 11.70
C ALA A 44 -4.74 -5.53 11.63
N ALA A 45 -5.11 -4.29 11.32
CA ALA A 45 -6.51 -3.90 11.21
C ALA A 45 -7.20 -4.64 10.07
N ALA A 46 -6.53 -4.76 8.92
CA ALA A 46 -7.09 -5.48 7.78
C ALA A 46 -7.36 -6.94 8.12
N LEU A 47 -6.42 -7.62 8.77
CA LEU A 47 -6.60 -9.02 9.17
C LEU A 47 -7.72 -9.17 10.20
N ALA A 48 -7.82 -8.23 11.15
CA ALA A 48 -8.87 -8.25 12.17
C ALA A 48 -10.27 -8.10 11.57
N GLN A 49 -10.39 -7.45 10.42
CA GLN A 49 -11.66 -7.24 9.72
C GLN A 49 -11.93 -8.29 8.63
N GLY A 50 -11.15 -9.36 8.60
CA GLY A 50 -11.39 -10.48 7.69
C GLY A 50 -10.59 -10.46 6.41
N GLY A 51 -9.73 -9.47 6.21
CA GLY A 51 -8.78 -9.47 5.11
C GLY A 51 -7.71 -10.52 5.31
N LYS A 52 -6.92 -10.75 4.28
CA LYS A 52 -5.84 -11.74 4.32
C LYS A 52 -4.52 -11.07 4.02
N THR A 53 -3.45 -11.63 4.59
CA THR A 53 -2.13 -11.12 4.27
C THR A 53 -1.74 -11.48 2.84
N ALA A 54 -1.11 -10.51 2.16
CA ALA A 54 -0.45 -10.70 0.87
C ALA A 54 1.03 -10.35 0.98
N GLY A 55 1.51 -10.06 2.20
CA GLY A 55 2.89 -9.77 2.53
C GLY A 55 2.97 -9.11 3.89
N ASP A 56 3.62 -9.78 4.85
CA ASP A 56 3.73 -9.28 6.22
C ASP A 56 4.51 -7.97 6.27
N PRO A 57 4.26 -7.12 7.30
CA PRO A 57 5.00 -5.87 7.45
C PRO A 57 6.50 -6.12 7.57
N GLY A 58 7.29 -5.36 6.84
CA GLY A 58 8.73 -5.47 6.90
C GLY A 58 9.42 -4.70 5.79
N PRO A 59 10.75 -4.76 5.78
CA PRO A 59 11.55 -4.07 4.76
C PRO A 59 11.30 -4.62 3.36
N ARG A 60 11.32 -3.70 2.38
CA ARG A 60 11.25 -4.01 0.96
C ARG A 60 12.30 -3.19 0.23
N GLN A 61 12.82 -3.74 -0.84
CA GLN A 61 13.81 -3.07 -1.67
C GLN A 61 13.15 -2.56 -2.94
N ALA A 62 13.18 -1.25 -3.14
CA ALA A 62 12.83 -0.64 -4.41
C ALA A 62 14.10 -0.28 -5.18
N ALA A 63 13.96 0.13 -6.44
CA ALA A 63 15.11 0.47 -7.28
C ALA A 63 15.93 1.62 -6.72
N PHE A 64 15.31 2.53 -5.98
CA PHE A 64 15.92 3.77 -5.51
C PHE A 64 15.98 3.88 -3.97
N THR A 65 15.35 2.98 -3.24
CA THR A 65 15.35 3.06 -1.77
C THR A 65 14.86 1.76 -1.15
N THR A 66 15.14 1.60 0.13
CA THR A 66 14.51 0.57 0.96
C THR A 66 13.33 1.23 1.68
N TYR A 67 12.22 0.51 1.78
CA TYR A 67 11.04 1.03 2.45
C TYR A 67 10.40 -0.07 3.31
N ILE A 68 9.50 0.33 4.19
CA ILE A 68 8.71 -0.60 4.99
C ILE A 68 7.36 -0.74 4.31
N GLY A 69 6.98 -1.96 4.01
CA GLY A 69 5.71 -2.22 3.33
C GLY A 69 4.95 -3.39 3.92
N ALA A 70 3.66 -3.40 3.69
CA ALA A 70 2.78 -4.51 4.02
C ALA A 70 1.69 -4.59 2.97
N PHE A 71 1.26 -5.81 2.66
CA PHE A 71 0.26 -6.06 1.64
C PHE A 71 -0.89 -6.87 2.23
N ILE A 72 -2.10 -6.54 1.85
CA ILE A 72 -3.28 -7.32 2.22
C ILE A 72 -4.15 -7.57 0.98
N PHE A 73 -5.00 -8.58 1.08
CA PHE A 73 -6.17 -8.71 0.22
C PHE A 73 -7.39 -8.30 1.02
N ASP A 74 -8.21 -7.41 0.48
CA ASP A 74 -9.47 -7.05 1.11
C ASP A 74 -10.51 -8.15 0.88
N LEU A 75 -11.73 -7.94 1.37
CA LEU A 75 -12.80 -8.94 1.27
C LEU A 75 -13.21 -9.21 -0.17
N ASP A 76 -12.99 -8.27 -1.06
CA ASP A 76 -13.33 -8.40 -2.48
C ASP A 76 -12.16 -8.92 -3.33
N GLY A 77 -11.02 -9.20 -2.70
CA GLY A 77 -9.84 -9.72 -3.38
C GLY A 77 -8.92 -8.65 -3.96
N ASN A 78 -9.14 -7.39 -3.63
CA ASN A 78 -8.24 -6.32 -4.05
C ASN A 78 -6.97 -6.36 -3.23
N LYS A 79 -5.82 -6.24 -3.91
CA LYS A 79 -4.52 -6.15 -3.24
C LYS A 79 -4.22 -4.70 -2.91
N ILE A 80 -3.95 -4.44 -1.65
CA ILE A 80 -3.68 -3.09 -1.14
C ILE A 80 -2.38 -3.13 -0.36
N GLU A 81 -1.53 -2.15 -0.63
CA GLU A 81 -0.23 -2.01 0.01
C GLU A 81 -0.20 -0.72 0.83
N ALA A 82 0.41 -0.78 2.01
CA ALA A 82 0.81 0.41 2.74
C ALA A 82 2.32 0.49 2.77
N VAL A 83 2.88 1.66 2.52
CA VAL A 83 4.33 1.86 2.47
C VAL A 83 4.74 3.05 3.33
N TYR A 84 5.89 2.92 3.95
CA TYR A 84 6.54 4.01 4.64
C TYR A 84 7.97 4.15 4.11
N PHE A 85 8.30 5.34 3.66
CA PHE A 85 9.65 5.67 3.22
C PHE A 85 10.36 6.39 4.36
N PRO A 86 11.43 5.79 4.94
CA PRO A 86 12.16 6.42 6.04
C PRO A 86 12.82 7.74 5.64
N LYS A 87 13.12 7.90 4.34
CA LYS A 87 13.73 9.11 3.79
C LYS A 87 12.79 9.75 2.80
N LYS A 88 12.78 11.08 2.76
CA LYS A 88 11.99 11.79 1.77
C LYS A 88 12.56 11.60 0.38
N ILE A 89 11.68 11.50 -0.59
CA ILE A 89 12.06 11.42 -1.99
C ILE A 89 12.82 12.69 -2.37
N GLY A 90 13.98 12.51 -3.01
CA GLY A 90 14.82 13.61 -3.47
C GLY A 90 15.81 14.13 -2.44
N GLU A 91 15.80 13.64 -1.21
CA GLU A 91 16.74 14.05 -0.17
C GLU A 91 18.09 13.32 -0.22
N THR A 92 18.13 12.18 -0.91
CA THR A 92 19.30 11.32 -0.92
C THR A 92 19.91 11.21 -2.31
N ALA A 93 21.20 10.96 -2.36
CA ALA A 93 21.87 10.66 -3.62
C ALA A 93 21.33 9.40 -4.27
N GLU A 94 20.90 8.43 -3.47
CA GLU A 94 20.30 7.19 -3.96
C GLU A 94 19.05 7.48 -4.80
N PHE A 95 18.21 8.39 -4.31
CA PHE A 95 17.02 8.75 -5.07
C PHE A 95 17.40 9.46 -6.37
N ALA A 96 18.33 10.43 -6.31
CA ALA A 96 18.78 11.11 -7.50
C ALA A 96 19.37 10.13 -8.52
N GLY A 97 20.13 9.13 -8.06
CA GLY A 97 20.62 8.07 -8.91
C GLY A 97 19.52 7.23 -9.51
N ALA A 98 18.53 6.89 -8.71
CA ALA A 98 17.39 6.06 -9.14
C ALA A 98 16.54 6.77 -10.19
N ALA A 99 16.46 8.09 -10.13
CA ALA A 99 15.73 8.86 -11.15
C ALA A 99 16.28 8.66 -12.56
N LYS A 100 17.48 8.14 -12.71
CA LYS A 100 18.11 7.82 -13.98
C LYS A 100 17.84 6.40 -14.45
N LEU A 101 17.22 5.59 -13.62
CA LEU A 101 16.90 4.21 -13.96
C LEU A 101 15.70 4.15 -14.90
N PRO A 102 15.64 3.14 -15.76
CA PRO A 102 14.52 3.00 -16.67
C PRO A 102 13.18 2.77 -15.99
#